data_dade51b2710823069793a0f95ef0d894
#
_entry.id   dade51b2710823069793a0f95ef0d894
#
_cell.length_a   1.000
_cell.length_b   1.000
_cell.length_c   1.000
_cell.angle_alpha   90.00
_cell.angle_beta   90.00
_cell.angle_gamma   90.00
#
_symmetry.space_group_name_H-M   'P 1'
#
loop_
_entity.id
_entity.type
_entity.pdbx_description
1 polymer ?
#
loop_
_entity_poly.entity_id
_entity_poly.type
_entity_poly.pdbx_seq_one_letter_code
_entity_poly.pdbx_strand_id
1 'polypeptide(L)'
;IWCLSMKEPKTILRLFPWQGLLAFFAIVLPWYGGMYAIHGSDFINEFLGLHNVLRATSSEHPEDNHWYYYLILLPASLLPWAFVSFYEMKMRWKEKGAFYLFLMVWCWGTILFYTLMATKYVTYSYIAVVPAITFAAFGALRIRMGEKLPSILGGLGLLILMAVLLVGTFRLKEGNWLVFYAVLAYGLFAYLIRWKANQYKRLTIISAVTA
;
A
#
# COMPACT_ATOMS: atom_id res chain seq x y z
N ILE A 1 17.46 0.54 9.14
CA ILE A 1 17.30 -0.89 8.85
C ILE A 1 17.97 -1.24 7.51
N TRP A 2 17.54 -0.66 6.37
CA TRP A 2 18.08 -0.99 5.04
C TRP A 2 19.62 -0.83 4.94
N CYS A 3 20.20 0.30 5.34
CA CYS A 3 21.65 0.52 5.33
C CYS A 3 22.41 -0.49 6.21
N LEU A 4 21.82 -0.91 7.32
CA LEU A 4 22.38 -1.94 8.19
C LEU A 4 22.34 -3.31 7.51
N SER A 5 21.25 -3.65 6.83
CA SER A 5 21.10 -4.90 6.08
C SER A 5 22.10 -5.02 4.94
N MET A 6 22.44 -3.89 4.32
CA MET A 6 23.45 -3.81 3.25
C MET A 6 24.90 -3.76 3.77
N LYS A 7 25.09 -3.77 5.10
CA LYS A 7 26.40 -3.62 5.75
C LYS A 7 27.12 -2.29 5.41
N GLU A 8 26.34 -1.27 5.07
CA GLU A 8 26.83 0.07 4.71
C GLU A 8 26.29 1.15 5.66
N PRO A 9 26.60 1.14 6.96
CA PRO A 9 26.04 2.09 7.91
C PRO A 9 26.44 3.54 7.60
N LYS A 10 27.61 3.77 7.00
CA LYS A 10 28.08 5.11 6.60
C LYS A 10 27.19 5.77 5.53
N THR A 11 26.42 4.99 4.78
CA THR A 11 25.47 5.50 3.80
C THR A 11 24.35 6.30 4.46
N ILE A 12 24.02 6.03 5.74
CA ILE A 12 23.05 6.84 6.51
C ILE A 12 23.47 8.31 6.53
N LEU A 13 24.75 8.61 6.76
CA LEU A 13 25.25 9.99 6.81
C LEU A 13 25.18 10.69 5.43
N ARG A 14 25.28 9.93 4.34
CA ARG A 14 25.12 10.47 2.98
C ARG A 14 23.66 10.76 2.62
N LEU A 15 22.71 9.99 3.19
CA LEU A 15 21.27 10.18 2.98
C LEU A 15 20.72 11.40 3.72
N PHE A 16 21.43 11.87 4.77
CA PHE A 16 21.05 13.05 5.55
C PHE A 16 22.10 14.16 5.41
N PRO A 17 22.22 14.80 4.25
CA PRO A 17 23.13 15.90 4.08
C PRO A 17 22.74 17.07 4.98
N TRP A 18 23.72 17.68 5.66
CA TRP A 18 23.49 18.77 6.60
C TRP A 18 22.73 19.96 5.99
N GLN A 19 22.93 20.22 4.69
CA GLN A 19 22.21 21.24 3.94
C GLN A 19 20.70 20.95 3.88
N GLY A 20 20.33 19.68 3.69
CA GLY A 20 18.93 19.23 3.72
C GLY A 20 18.29 19.40 5.10
N LEU A 21 19.06 19.10 6.17
CA LEU A 21 18.61 19.34 7.54
C LEU A 21 18.42 20.82 7.83
N LEU A 22 19.36 21.68 7.39
CA LEU A 22 19.22 23.14 7.52
C LEU A 22 17.98 23.65 6.78
N ALA A 23 17.77 23.24 5.54
CA ALA A 23 16.58 23.63 4.76
C ALA A 23 15.30 23.17 5.44
N PHE A 24 15.26 21.92 5.93
CA PHE A 24 14.15 21.38 6.69
C PHE A 24 13.82 22.24 7.91
N PHE A 25 14.80 22.49 8.77
CA PHE A 25 14.58 23.27 9.97
C PHE A 25 14.26 24.75 9.68
N ALA A 26 14.85 25.35 8.64
CA ALA A 26 14.53 26.70 8.22
C ALA A 26 13.05 26.88 7.80
N ILE A 27 12.43 25.82 7.28
CA ILE A 27 11.02 25.83 6.90
C ILE A 27 10.12 25.47 8.10
N VAL A 28 10.52 24.48 8.88
CA VAL A 28 9.67 23.90 9.94
C VAL A 28 9.65 24.77 11.20
N LEU A 29 10.83 25.27 11.64
CA LEU A 29 10.92 26.01 12.90
C LEU A 29 10.10 27.32 12.93
N PRO A 30 10.03 28.14 11.87
CA PRO A 30 9.18 29.35 11.89
C PRO A 30 7.71 29.02 12.14
N TRP A 31 7.20 27.95 11.53
CA TRP A 31 5.80 27.53 11.71
C TRP A 31 5.56 27.00 13.13
N TYR A 32 6.37 26.05 13.61
CA TYR A 32 6.23 25.51 14.97
C TYR A 32 6.49 26.56 16.04
N GLY A 33 7.48 27.43 15.81
CA GLY A 33 7.77 28.56 16.72
C GLY A 33 6.63 29.57 16.78
N GLY A 34 6.04 29.91 15.64
CA GLY A 34 4.86 30.79 15.55
C GLY A 34 3.64 30.17 16.27
N MET A 35 3.36 28.89 16.04
CA MET A 35 2.28 28.18 16.73
C MET A 35 2.49 28.13 18.23
N TYR A 36 3.72 27.87 18.68
CA TYR A 36 4.04 27.89 20.12
C TYR A 36 3.93 29.30 20.71
N ALA A 37 4.37 30.33 20.01
CA ALA A 37 4.27 31.72 20.48
C ALA A 37 2.81 32.21 20.63
N ILE A 38 1.90 31.70 19.79
CA ILE A 38 0.48 32.06 19.82
C ILE A 38 -0.31 31.22 20.83
N HIS A 39 -0.10 29.90 20.87
CA HIS A 39 -0.91 28.95 21.62
C HIS A 39 -0.21 28.37 22.87
N GLY A 40 1.08 28.65 23.05
CA GLY A 40 1.84 28.20 24.23
C GLY A 40 1.90 26.68 24.38
N SER A 41 1.78 26.24 25.64
CA SER A 41 1.78 24.84 26.03
C SER A 41 0.64 24.01 25.45
N ASP A 42 -0.50 24.64 25.14
CA ASP A 42 -1.67 23.94 24.59
C ASP A 42 -1.36 23.35 23.23
N PHE A 43 -0.62 24.08 22.39
CA PHE A 43 -0.13 23.54 21.12
C PHE A 43 0.73 22.28 21.30
N ILE A 44 1.64 22.28 22.27
CA ILE A 44 2.48 21.11 22.55
C ILE A 44 1.65 19.93 23.06
N ASN A 45 0.73 20.19 24.00
CA ASN A 45 -0.12 19.16 24.59
C ASN A 45 -1.06 18.53 23.57
N GLU A 46 -1.68 19.34 22.71
CA GLU A 46 -2.57 18.84 21.66
C GLU A 46 -1.80 18.17 20.53
N PHE A 47 -0.79 18.83 19.99
CA PHE A 47 -0.08 18.33 18.81
C PHE A 47 0.78 17.10 19.13
N LEU A 48 1.65 17.19 20.16
CA LEU A 48 2.51 16.06 20.54
C LEU A 48 1.80 15.06 21.45
N GLY A 49 1.02 15.56 22.44
CA GLY A 49 0.33 14.73 23.40
C GLY A 49 -0.84 13.98 22.76
N LEU A 50 -1.90 14.69 22.36
CA LEU A 50 -3.14 14.09 21.88
C LEU A 50 -2.94 13.41 20.52
N HIS A 51 -2.42 14.13 19.54
CA HIS A 51 -2.38 13.63 18.16
C HIS A 51 -1.25 12.65 17.87
N ASN A 52 -0.19 12.60 18.67
CA ASN A 52 0.91 11.67 18.44
C ASN A 52 1.01 10.60 19.53
N VAL A 53 1.18 10.99 20.79
CA VAL A 53 1.44 10.03 21.88
C VAL A 53 0.17 9.25 22.22
N LEU A 54 -0.97 9.91 22.40
CA LEU A 54 -2.22 9.21 22.74
C LEU A 54 -2.67 8.29 21.62
N ARG A 55 -2.59 8.71 20.35
CA ARG A 55 -2.92 7.83 19.21
C ARG A 55 -2.00 6.62 19.11
N ALA A 56 -0.76 6.74 19.55
CA ALA A 56 0.17 5.62 19.55
C ALA A 56 -0.12 4.62 20.67
N THR A 57 -0.62 5.09 21.83
CA THR A 57 -0.73 4.30 23.06
C THR A 57 -2.17 3.93 23.44
N SER A 58 -3.16 4.72 22.98
CA SER A 58 -4.59 4.50 23.25
C SER A 58 -5.36 4.51 21.95
N SER A 59 -6.22 3.50 21.74
CA SER A 59 -6.99 3.40 20.50
C SER A 59 -8.20 4.34 20.51
N GLU A 60 -8.31 5.17 19.46
CA GLU A 60 -9.54 5.94 19.16
C GLU A 60 -10.66 5.04 18.64
N HIS A 61 -10.31 3.88 18.03
CA HIS A 61 -11.21 2.88 17.48
C HIS A 61 -10.83 1.50 18.03
N PRO A 62 -11.24 1.15 19.28
CA PRO A 62 -10.88 -0.12 19.92
C PRO A 62 -11.33 -1.35 19.10
N GLU A 63 -12.45 -1.22 18.38
CA GLU A 63 -13.00 -2.25 17.49
C GLU A 63 -12.08 -2.61 16.32
N ASP A 64 -11.25 -1.69 15.88
CA ASP A 64 -10.30 -1.88 14.77
C ASP A 64 -8.89 -2.25 15.26
N ASN A 65 -8.63 -2.21 16.57
CA ASN A 65 -7.30 -2.42 17.13
C ASN A 65 -6.90 -3.90 17.17
N HIS A 66 -6.86 -4.52 15.99
CA HIS A 66 -6.40 -5.89 15.82
C HIS A 66 -5.01 -5.95 15.20
N TRP A 67 -4.15 -6.86 15.67
CA TRP A 67 -2.80 -7.05 15.12
C TRP A 67 -2.78 -7.43 13.64
N TYR A 68 -3.82 -8.07 13.13
CA TYR A 68 -3.96 -8.49 11.73
C TYR A 68 -4.61 -7.43 10.82
N TYR A 69 -5.03 -6.28 11.34
CA TYR A 69 -5.76 -5.24 10.60
C TYR A 69 -5.07 -4.89 9.27
N TYR A 70 -3.80 -4.50 9.33
CA TYR A 70 -3.06 -4.15 8.12
C TYR A 70 -2.64 -5.35 7.28
N LEU A 71 -2.56 -6.55 7.83
CA LEU A 71 -2.30 -7.77 7.07
C LEU A 71 -3.47 -8.16 6.16
N ILE A 72 -4.69 -7.78 6.52
CA ILE A 72 -5.88 -7.92 5.66
C ILE A 72 -6.01 -6.73 4.73
N LEU A 73 -5.80 -5.51 5.24
CA LEU A 73 -6.04 -4.28 4.50
C LEU A 73 -5.06 -4.11 3.33
N LEU A 74 -3.78 -4.45 3.51
CA LEU A 74 -2.78 -4.32 2.44
C LEU A 74 -3.13 -5.19 1.22
N PRO A 75 -3.40 -6.51 1.33
CA PRO A 75 -3.83 -7.29 0.17
C PRO A 75 -5.15 -6.80 -0.43
N ALA A 76 -6.11 -6.37 0.38
CA ALA A 76 -7.37 -5.81 -0.10
C ALA A 76 -7.15 -4.54 -0.95
N SER A 77 -6.28 -3.63 -0.47
CA SER A 77 -5.94 -2.39 -1.19
C SER A 77 -5.16 -2.63 -2.48
N LEU A 78 -4.52 -3.79 -2.62
CA LEU A 78 -3.73 -4.16 -3.80
C LEU A 78 -4.52 -4.95 -4.84
N LEU A 79 -5.80 -5.30 -4.58
CA LEU A 79 -6.59 -6.04 -5.58
C LEU A 79 -6.72 -5.26 -6.89
N PRO A 80 -6.59 -5.94 -8.04
CA PRO A 80 -6.41 -7.38 -8.25
C PRO A 80 -4.95 -7.85 -8.21
N TRP A 81 -3.99 -6.98 -7.96
CA TRP A 81 -2.55 -7.24 -8.09
C TRP A 81 -1.90 -7.87 -6.86
N ALA A 82 -2.65 -8.07 -5.77
CA ALA A 82 -2.13 -8.54 -4.48
C ALA A 82 -1.25 -9.81 -4.61
N PHE A 83 -1.80 -10.86 -5.24
CA PHE A 83 -1.09 -12.14 -5.38
C PHE A 83 0.16 -12.04 -6.26
N VAL A 84 0.10 -11.22 -7.30
CA VAL A 84 1.23 -10.96 -8.19
C VAL A 84 2.33 -10.21 -7.44
N SER A 85 1.95 -9.20 -6.65
CA SER A 85 2.86 -8.44 -5.81
C SER A 85 3.60 -9.33 -4.80
N PHE A 86 2.87 -10.13 -4.02
CA PHE A 86 3.47 -11.04 -3.04
C PHE A 86 4.32 -12.13 -3.67
N TYR A 87 3.92 -12.64 -4.84
CA TYR A 87 4.74 -13.56 -5.61
C TYR A 87 6.07 -12.93 -6.00
N GLU A 88 6.08 -11.71 -6.53
CA GLU A 88 7.31 -11.00 -6.88
C GLU A 88 8.16 -10.68 -5.65
N MET A 89 7.57 -10.25 -4.54
CA MET A 89 8.31 -10.07 -3.27
C MET A 89 9.06 -11.34 -2.90
N LYS A 90 8.40 -12.52 -2.96
CA LYS A 90 9.02 -13.81 -2.69
C LYS A 90 10.17 -14.15 -3.66
N MET A 91 9.98 -13.88 -4.95
CA MET A 91 11.01 -14.14 -5.97
C MET A 91 12.22 -13.22 -5.77
N ARG A 92 11.99 -11.92 -5.59
CA ARG A 92 13.05 -10.92 -5.43
C ARG A 92 13.77 -11.00 -4.07
N TRP A 93 13.12 -11.56 -3.04
CA TRP A 93 13.79 -11.87 -1.77
C TRP A 93 15.03 -12.76 -1.95
N LYS A 94 14.94 -13.71 -2.87
CA LYS A 94 16.06 -14.61 -3.18
C LYS A 94 17.20 -13.92 -3.91
N GLU A 95 16.93 -12.89 -4.68
CA GLU A 95 17.93 -12.15 -5.47
C GLU A 95 18.81 -11.24 -4.60
N LYS A 96 18.38 -10.90 -3.39
CA LYS A 96 19.08 -10.03 -2.41
C LYS A 96 19.52 -8.67 -2.99
N GLY A 97 18.86 -8.19 -4.03
CA GLY A 97 19.15 -6.89 -4.64
C GLY A 97 18.85 -5.73 -3.68
N ALA A 98 19.75 -4.76 -3.60
CA ALA A 98 19.62 -3.62 -2.68
C ALA A 98 18.31 -2.87 -2.84
N PHE A 99 17.87 -2.64 -4.07
CA PHE A 99 16.62 -1.97 -4.38
C PHE A 99 15.39 -2.77 -3.90
N TYR A 100 15.35 -4.07 -4.15
CA TYR A 100 14.24 -4.92 -3.71
C TYR A 100 14.17 -5.01 -2.19
N LEU A 101 15.33 -5.12 -1.54
CA LEU A 101 15.39 -5.10 -0.08
C LEU A 101 14.89 -3.78 0.48
N PHE A 102 15.23 -2.64 -0.15
CA PHE A 102 14.69 -1.33 0.23
C PHE A 102 13.17 -1.31 0.16
N LEU A 103 12.57 -1.74 -0.95
CA LEU A 103 11.11 -1.78 -1.11
C LEU A 103 10.45 -2.70 -0.08
N MET A 104 11.06 -3.86 0.23
CA MET A 104 10.53 -4.79 1.23
C MET A 104 10.59 -4.19 2.64
N VAL A 105 11.72 -3.58 3.01
CA VAL A 105 11.89 -2.92 4.31
C VAL A 105 10.90 -1.76 4.44
N TRP A 106 10.69 -1.00 3.37
CA TRP A 106 9.69 0.06 3.34
C TRP A 106 8.28 -0.51 3.53
N CYS A 107 7.86 -1.47 2.73
CA CYS A 107 6.54 -2.09 2.81
C CYS A 107 6.27 -2.70 4.20
N TRP A 108 7.07 -3.68 4.58
CA TRP A 108 6.84 -4.43 5.82
C TRP A 108 7.18 -3.64 7.07
N GLY A 109 8.16 -2.73 7.00
CA GLY A 109 8.48 -1.80 8.09
C GLY A 109 7.33 -0.85 8.38
N THR A 110 6.66 -0.34 7.34
CA THR A 110 5.44 0.48 7.49
C THR A 110 4.30 -0.32 8.14
N ILE A 111 4.04 -1.52 7.64
CA ILE A 111 3.00 -2.40 8.20
C ILE A 111 3.29 -2.72 9.67
N LEU A 112 4.52 -3.11 9.98
CA LEU A 112 4.93 -3.41 11.37
C LEU A 112 4.76 -2.18 12.27
N PHE A 113 5.24 -1.01 11.83
CA PHE A 113 5.17 0.22 12.61
C PHE A 113 3.71 0.57 12.95
N TYR A 114 2.82 0.60 11.97
CA TYR A 114 1.41 0.94 12.23
C TYR A 114 0.64 -0.19 12.92
N THR A 115 1.07 -1.44 12.81
CA THR A 115 0.50 -2.54 13.59
C THR A 115 0.76 -2.38 15.09
N LEU A 116 1.91 -1.82 15.46
CA LEU A 116 2.27 -1.54 16.85
C LEU A 116 1.54 -0.31 17.43
N MET A 117 1.02 0.60 16.59
CA MET A 117 0.21 1.72 17.05
C MET A 117 -1.15 1.23 17.55
N ALA A 118 -1.67 1.88 18.62
CA ALA A 118 -2.96 1.53 19.18
C ALA A 118 -4.11 1.97 18.26
N THR A 119 -4.07 3.19 17.75
CA THR A 119 -5.09 3.70 16.79
C THR A 119 -4.78 3.23 15.37
N LYS A 120 -5.77 2.65 14.71
CA LYS A 120 -5.69 2.14 13.35
C LYS A 120 -6.52 2.99 12.39
N TYR A 121 -5.91 3.41 11.28
CA TYR A 121 -6.59 4.09 10.19
C TYR A 121 -6.28 3.41 8.86
N VAL A 122 -7.28 3.31 8.00
CA VAL A 122 -7.13 2.73 6.65
C VAL A 122 -6.02 3.43 5.86
N THR A 123 -5.95 4.76 5.99
CA THR A 123 -4.97 5.59 5.27
C THR A 123 -3.51 5.30 5.61
N TYR A 124 -3.22 4.73 6.76
CA TYR A 124 -1.85 4.39 7.15
C TYR A 124 -1.25 3.27 6.29
N SER A 125 -2.08 2.41 5.72
CA SER A 125 -1.62 1.36 4.79
C SER A 125 -1.12 1.92 3.45
N TYR A 126 -1.55 3.11 3.04
CA TYR A 126 -1.19 3.70 1.73
C TYR A 126 0.31 3.87 1.54
N ILE A 127 1.04 4.14 2.62
CA ILE A 127 2.50 4.24 2.58
C ILE A 127 3.12 2.90 2.16
N ALA A 128 2.54 1.76 2.56
CA ALA A 128 3.00 0.42 2.20
C ALA A 128 2.52 -0.01 0.80
N VAL A 129 1.43 0.56 0.29
CA VAL A 129 0.92 0.26 -1.05
C VAL A 129 1.93 0.64 -2.13
N VAL A 130 2.64 1.77 -1.98
CA VAL A 130 3.61 2.26 -2.97
C VAL A 130 4.70 1.23 -3.29
N PRO A 131 5.47 0.71 -2.31
CA PRO A 131 6.44 -0.33 -2.59
C PRO A 131 5.80 -1.65 -3.03
N ALA A 132 4.61 -1.98 -2.53
CA ALA A 132 3.91 -3.20 -2.91
C ALA A 132 3.43 -3.19 -4.37
N ILE A 133 2.87 -2.07 -4.86
CA ILE A 133 2.47 -1.94 -6.26
C ILE A 133 3.67 -1.95 -7.21
N THR A 134 4.83 -1.50 -6.75
CA THR A 134 6.09 -1.60 -7.52
C THR A 134 6.44 -3.06 -7.79
N PHE A 135 6.27 -3.97 -6.82
CA PHE A 135 6.42 -5.40 -7.06
C PHE A 135 5.37 -5.94 -8.03
N ALA A 136 4.13 -5.49 -7.94
CA ALA A 136 3.10 -5.86 -8.92
C ALA A 136 3.48 -5.46 -10.36
N ALA A 137 4.13 -4.31 -10.55
CA ALA A 137 4.64 -3.88 -11.84
C ALA A 137 5.70 -4.83 -12.41
N PHE A 138 6.61 -5.36 -11.59
CA PHE A 138 7.53 -6.41 -12.03
C PHE A 138 6.81 -7.68 -12.44
N GLY A 139 5.78 -8.09 -11.69
CA GLY A 139 4.95 -9.24 -12.06
C GLY A 139 4.16 -9.01 -13.36
N ALA A 140 3.69 -7.80 -13.60
CA ALA A 140 3.07 -7.42 -14.86
C ALA A 140 4.03 -7.60 -16.05
N LEU A 141 5.31 -7.27 -15.89
CA LEU A 141 6.34 -7.55 -16.91
C LEU A 141 6.49 -9.06 -17.17
N ARG A 142 6.46 -9.90 -16.12
CA ARG A 142 6.49 -11.38 -16.29
C ARG A 142 5.25 -11.90 -17.03
N ILE A 143 4.06 -11.36 -16.73
CA ILE A 143 2.84 -11.67 -17.47
C ILE A 143 3.02 -11.33 -18.95
N ARG A 144 3.59 -10.18 -19.24
CA ARG A 144 3.90 -9.74 -20.61
C ARG A 144 4.88 -10.69 -21.32
N MET A 145 5.88 -11.23 -20.60
CA MET A 145 6.83 -12.22 -21.11
C MET A 145 6.22 -13.63 -21.24
N GLY A 146 4.98 -13.82 -20.86
CA GLY A 146 4.24 -15.08 -21.05
C GLY A 146 4.35 -16.06 -19.89
N GLU A 147 4.85 -15.65 -18.74
CA GLU A 147 4.91 -16.53 -17.59
C GLU A 147 3.49 -16.89 -17.10
N LYS A 148 3.23 -18.20 -16.98
CA LYS A 148 1.89 -18.71 -16.64
C LYS A 148 1.47 -18.40 -15.22
N LEU A 149 2.37 -18.56 -14.24
CA LEU A 149 2.00 -18.41 -12.83
C LEU A 149 1.59 -16.98 -12.46
N PRO A 150 2.34 -15.92 -12.81
CA PRO A 150 1.87 -14.54 -12.58
C PRO A 150 0.54 -14.24 -13.29
N SER A 151 0.32 -14.79 -14.50
CA SER A 151 -0.95 -14.64 -15.22
C SER A 151 -2.13 -15.28 -14.49
N ILE A 152 -1.94 -16.45 -13.90
CA ILE A 152 -2.96 -17.14 -13.09
C ILE A 152 -3.25 -16.33 -11.82
N LEU A 153 -2.20 -15.87 -11.14
CA LEU A 153 -2.32 -15.08 -9.90
C LEU A 153 -3.05 -13.75 -10.15
N GLY A 154 -2.74 -13.06 -11.23
CA GLY A 154 -3.48 -11.84 -11.64
C GLY A 154 -4.95 -12.12 -11.96
N GLY A 155 -5.24 -13.23 -12.65
CA GLY A 155 -6.60 -13.68 -12.91
C GLY A 155 -7.38 -14.03 -11.63
N LEU A 156 -6.74 -14.69 -10.68
CA LEU A 156 -7.33 -15.00 -9.37
C LEU A 156 -7.66 -13.71 -8.58
N GLY A 157 -6.72 -12.76 -8.55
CA GLY A 157 -6.95 -11.46 -7.91
C GLY A 157 -8.13 -10.71 -8.52
N LEU A 158 -8.26 -10.74 -9.85
CA LEU A 158 -9.40 -10.14 -10.55
C LEU A 158 -10.72 -10.83 -10.19
N LEU A 159 -10.75 -12.16 -10.11
CA LEU A 159 -11.95 -12.90 -9.69
C LEU A 159 -12.37 -12.53 -8.26
N ILE A 160 -11.42 -12.40 -7.34
CA ILE A 160 -11.70 -11.98 -5.97
C ILE A 160 -12.22 -10.55 -5.94
N LEU A 161 -11.61 -9.61 -6.67
CA LEU A 161 -12.11 -8.24 -6.77
C LEU A 161 -13.55 -8.21 -7.26
N MET A 162 -13.86 -8.96 -8.31
CA MET A 162 -15.22 -9.07 -8.84
C MET A 162 -16.21 -9.64 -7.82
N ALA A 163 -15.80 -10.68 -7.07
CA ALA A 163 -16.63 -11.26 -6.01
C ALA A 163 -16.89 -10.25 -4.87
N VAL A 164 -15.87 -9.49 -4.45
CA VAL A 164 -16.00 -8.44 -3.41
C VAL A 164 -16.95 -7.34 -3.88
N LEU A 165 -16.82 -6.87 -5.11
CA LEU A 165 -17.71 -5.87 -5.69
C LEU A 165 -19.16 -6.39 -5.79
N LEU A 166 -19.37 -7.63 -6.21
CA LEU A 166 -20.69 -8.26 -6.25
C LEU A 166 -21.33 -8.34 -4.85
N VAL A 167 -20.59 -8.85 -3.86
CA VAL A 167 -21.10 -8.93 -2.48
C VAL A 167 -21.40 -7.54 -1.93
N GLY A 168 -20.55 -6.55 -2.21
CA GLY A 168 -20.76 -5.15 -1.84
C GLY A 168 -22.07 -4.60 -2.40
N THR A 169 -22.38 -4.84 -3.68
CA THR A 169 -23.63 -4.36 -4.31
C THR A 169 -24.88 -4.99 -3.69
N PHE A 170 -24.83 -6.25 -3.27
CA PHE A 170 -25.96 -6.90 -2.59
C PHE A 170 -26.14 -6.44 -1.14
N ARG A 171 -25.06 -6.02 -0.47
CA ARG A 171 -25.11 -5.55 0.92
C ARG A 171 -25.58 -4.10 1.04
N LEU A 172 -25.38 -3.28 0.02
CA LEU A 172 -25.90 -1.91 -0.03
C LEU A 172 -27.41 -2.00 -0.25
N LYS A 173 -28.21 -1.72 0.79
CA LYS A 173 -29.70 -1.82 0.80
C LYS A 173 -30.36 -0.95 -0.27
N GLU A 174 -29.71 0.06 -0.76
CA GLU A 174 -30.13 0.86 -1.90
C GLU A 174 -29.66 0.18 -3.18
N GLY A 175 -30.44 -0.80 -3.63
CA GLY A 175 -30.10 -1.67 -4.76
C GLY A 175 -29.72 -0.93 -6.02
N ASN A 176 -28.46 -0.52 -6.12
CA ASN A 176 -27.93 0.10 -7.31
C ASN A 176 -27.60 -0.99 -8.35
N TRP A 177 -28.65 -1.52 -8.94
CA TRP A 177 -28.60 -2.54 -9.98
C TRP A 177 -27.66 -2.14 -11.14
N LEU A 178 -27.45 -0.83 -11.37
CA LEU A 178 -26.51 -0.33 -12.34
C LEU A 178 -25.07 -0.74 -12.00
N VAL A 179 -24.65 -0.66 -10.74
CA VAL A 179 -23.31 -1.12 -10.31
C VAL A 179 -23.18 -2.63 -10.49
N PHE A 180 -24.23 -3.40 -10.16
CA PHE A 180 -24.26 -4.85 -10.38
C PHE A 180 -24.07 -5.20 -11.87
N TYR A 181 -24.86 -4.58 -12.76
CA TYR A 181 -24.73 -4.81 -14.19
C TYR A 181 -23.40 -4.31 -14.75
N ALA A 182 -22.89 -3.18 -14.27
CA ALA A 182 -21.57 -2.69 -14.69
C ALA A 182 -20.47 -3.68 -14.30
N VAL A 183 -20.50 -4.24 -13.08
CA VAL A 183 -19.55 -5.26 -12.61
C VAL A 183 -19.67 -6.54 -13.44
N LEU A 184 -20.89 -7.01 -13.74
CA LEU A 184 -21.12 -8.18 -14.61
C LEU A 184 -20.64 -7.94 -16.05
N ALA A 185 -21.04 -6.83 -16.66
CA ALA A 185 -20.66 -6.48 -18.02
C ALA A 185 -19.13 -6.37 -18.15
N TYR A 186 -18.51 -5.77 -17.16
CA TYR A 186 -17.08 -5.63 -17.06
C TYR A 186 -16.35 -6.98 -16.90
N GLY A 187 -16.84 -7.85 -16.01
CA GLY A 187 -16.31 -9.21 -15.85
C GLY A 187 -16.45 -10.05 -17.12
N LEU A 188 -17.60 -9.94 -17.81
CA LEU A 188 -17.83 -10.60 -19.09
C LEU A 188 -16.90 -10.05 -20.18
N PHE A 189 -16.75 -8.73 -20.26
CA PHE A 189 -15.84 -8.07 -21.20
C PHE A 189 -14.38 -8.49 -20.96
N ALA A 190 -13.90 -8.47 -19.72
CA ALA A 190 -12.56 -8.93 -19.34
C ALA A 190 -12.36 -10.42 -19.69
N TYR A 191 -13.39 -11.27 -19.47
CA TYR A 191 -13.37 -12.68 -19.85
C TYR A 191 -13.26 -12.86 -21.38
N LEU A 192 -14.11 -12.18 -22.16
CA LEU A 192 -14.14 -12.28 -23.62
C LEU A 192 -12.82 -11.81 -24.27
N ILE A 193 -12.25 -10.73 -23.74
CA ILE A 193 -10.96 -10.26 -24.24
C ILE A 193 -9.83 -11.21 -23.82
N ARG A 194 -9.88 -11.79 -22.63
CA ARG A 194 -8.92 -12.82 -22.19
C ARG A 194 -8.96 -14.05 -23.10
N TRP A 195 -10.12 -14.43 -23.56
CA TRP A 195 -10.31 -15.60 -24.44
C TRP A 195 -9.69 -15.41 -25.82
N LYS A 196 -9.78 -14.21 -26.41
CA LYS A 196 -9.35 -13.94 -27.80
C LYS A 196 -8.03 -13.17 -27.95
N ALA A 197 -7.44 -12.68 -26.86
CA ALA A 197 -6.35 -11.73 -26.96
C ALA A 197 -4.97 -12.33 -26.73
N ASN A 198 -3.99 -11.85 -27.51
CA ASN A 198 -2.60 -12.12 -27.25
C ASN A 198 -2.19 -11.44 -25.92
N GLN A 199 -1.03 -11.84 -25.35
CA GLN A 199 -0.59 -11.49 -24.00
C GLN A 199 -0.55 -9.98 -23.70
N TYR A 200 -0.31 -9.14 -24.70
CA TYR A 200 -0.32 -7.67 -24.56
C TYR A 200 -1.69 -7.11 -24.15
N LYS A 201 -2.75 -7.64 -24.73
CA LYS A 201 -4.11 -7.21 -24.43
C LYS A 201 -4.56 -7.63 -23.04
N ARG A 202 -4.00 -8.72 -22.48
CA ARG A 202 -4.30 -9.16 -21.10
C ARG A 202 -3.84 -8.16 -20.05
N LEU A 203 -2.64 -7.58 -20.22
CA LEU A 203 -2.11 -6.56 -19.31
C LEU A 203 -2.90 -5.25 -19.37
N THR A 204 -3.25 -4.81 -20.58
CA THR A 204 -4.04 -3.59 -20.77
C THR A 204 -5.39 -3.69 -20.08
N ILE A 205 -6.02 -4.87 -20.09
CA ILE A 205 -7.31 -5.09 -19.45
C ILE A 205 -7.18 -5.10 -17.92
N ILE A 206 -6.20 -5.83 -17.38
CA ILE A 206 -5.97 -5.84 -15.95
C ILE A 206 -5.72 -4.39 -15.45
N SER A 207 -4.99 -3.58 -16.21
CA SER A 207 -4.70 -2.18 -15.85
C SER A 207 -5.92 -1.26 -16.00
N ALA A 208 -6.73 -1.42 -17.05
CA ALA A 208 -7.93 -0.62 -17.27
C ALA A 208 -9.04 -0.90 -16.25
N VAL A 209 -8.99 -2.08 -15.58
CA VAL A 209 -9.92 -2.44 -14.48
C VAL A 209 -9.59 -1.70 -13.20
N THR A 210 -8.35 -1.26 -13.05
CA THR A 210 -7.81 -0.73 -11.79
C THR A 210 -7.59 0.79 -11.83
N ALA A 211 -7.73 1.42 -12.98
CA ALA A 211 -7.73 2.87 -13.17
C ALA A 211 -9.13 3.45 -12.99
#